data_11d10d4d2c8c48359a6ea4de8035262a
#
_entry.id   11d10d4d2c8c48359a6ea4de8035262a
#
_cell.length_a   1.000
_cell.length_b   1.000
_cell.length_c   1.000
_cell.angle_alpha   90.00
_cell.angle_beta   90.00
_cell.angle_gamma   90.00
#
_symmetry.space_group_name_H-M   'P 1'
#
loop_
_entity.id
_entity.type
_entity.pdbx_description
1 polymer ?
#
loop_
_entity_poly.entity_id
_entity_poly.type
_entity_poly.pdbx_seq_one_letter_code
_entity_poly.pdbx_strand_id
1 'polypeptide(L)'
;MKFQQDLLKAADERDGWKHKLFNYPWFETDDKIFICPQGHYFIAILKVQFYMDKEKVFKNITPINGKSFLNPDNLQMATDTHTIVMVDKTKAKMKLHKFVIGDEVIFLDENNLKYFDLEDSTFKGTNGKNPIYIYENEELVGMVLPVIHKEEE
;
A
#
# COMPACT_ATOMS: atom_id res chain seq x y z
N MET A 1 -4.53 -5.67 -11.34
CA MET A 1 -4.19 -6.12 -9.98
C MET A 1 -5.24 -7.10 -9.48
N LYS A 2 -4.86 -8.33 -9.40
CA LYS A 2 -5.77 -9.42 -9.03
C LYS A 2 -6.38 -9.24 -7.63
N PHE A 3 -5.56 -8.85 -6.66
CA PHE A 3 -6.04 -8.69 -5.28
C PHE A 3 -7.10 -7.60 -5.15
N GLN A 4 -6.91 -6.47 -5.83
CA GLN A 4 -7.89 -5.39 -5.79
C GLN A 4 -9.18 -5.76 -6.47
N GLN A 5 -9.13 -6.53 -7.53
CA GLN A 5 -10.33 -7.09 -8.16
C GLN A 5 -11.05 -8.05 -7.22
N ASP A 6 -10.30 -8.92 -6.54
CA ASP A 6 -10.85 -9.84 -5.54
C ASP A 6 -11.49 -9.09 -4.37
N LEU A 7 -10.85 -7.99 -3.93
CA LEU A 7 -11.40 -7.13 -2.87
C LEU A 7 -12.73 -6.50 -3.28
N LEU A 8 -12.79 -5.97 -4.51
CA LEU A 8 -14.01 -5.36 -5.04
C LEU A 8 -15.12 -6.38 -5.19
N LYS A 9 -14.78 -7.57 -5.67
CA LYS A 9 -15.73 -8.67 -5.80
C LYS A 9 -16.26 -9.10 -4.44
N ALA A 10 -15.41 -9.21 -3.44
CA ALA A 10 -15.82 -9.54 -2.08
C ALA A 10 -16.74 -8.46 -1.48
N ALA A 11 -16.47 -7.19 -1.79
CA ALA A 11 -17.31 -6.07 -1.33
C ALA A 11 -18.68 -6.04 -2.01
N ASP A 12 -18.79 -6.55 -3.23
CA ASP A 12 -20.05 -6.62 -3.98
C ASP A 12 -20.93 -7.78 -3.53
N GLU A 13 -20.38 -8.77 -2.85
CA GLU A 13 -21.14 -9.86 -2.28
C GLU A 13 -21.96 -9.36 -1.08
N ARG A 14 -22.99 -10.15 -0.70
CA ARG A 14 -23.84 -9.83 0.45
C ARG A 14 -22.97 -9.60 1.71
N ASP A 15 -23.09 -8.40 2.29
CA ASP A 15 -22.33 -7.95 3.46
C ASP A 15 -20.81 -7.77 3.22
N GLY A 16 -20.31 -7.99 2.01
CA GLY A 16 -18.91 -7.80 1.67
C GLY A 16 -18.43 -6.36 1.79
N TRP A 17 -19.35 -5.39 1.62
CA TRP A 17 -19.07 -3.96 1.80
C TRP A 17 -18.68 -3.59 3.24
N LYS A 18 -18.88 -4.50 4.18
CA LYS A 18 -18.40 -4.35 5.56
C LYS A 18 -16.91 -4.70 5.71
N HIS A 19 -16.22 -5.03 4.61
CA HIS A 19 -14.80 -5.34 4.66
C HIS A 19 -14.04 -4.21 5.36
N LYS A 20 -13.12 -4.58 6.24
CA LYS A 20 -12.40 -3.66 7.12
C LYS A 20 -11.75 -2.49 6.37
N LEU A 21 -11.24 -2.70 5.17
CA LEU A 21 -10.58 -1.64 4.39
C LEU A 21 -11.51 -0.47 4.05
N PHE A 22 -12.80 -0.72 3.88
CA PHE A 22 -13.76 0.34 3.56
C PHE A 22 -14.17 1.18 4.76
N ASN A 23 -13.67 0.86 5.95
CA ASN A 23 -13.87 1.66 7.15
C ASN A 23 -12.75 2.68 7.40
N TYR A 24 -11.79 2.78 6.49
CA TYR A 24 -10.66 3.69 6.61
C TYR A 24 -10.84 4.94 5.75
N PRO A 25 -10.11 6.03 6.08
CA PRO A 25 -10.13 7.24 5.26
C PRO A 25 -9.75 6.96 3.82
N TRP A 26 -10.27 7.76 2.93
CA TRP A 26 -10.04 7.64 1.50
C TRP A 26 -9.96 9.00 0.82
N PHE A 27 -9.36 9.02 -0.35
CA PHE A 27 -9.38 10.17 -1.24
C PHE A 27 -9.45 9.68 -2.69
N GLU A 28 -9.76 10.58 -3.61
CA GLU A 28 -9.84 10.23 -5.01
C GLU A 28 -9.11 11.23 -5.90
N THR A 29 -8.67 10.74 -7.05
CA THR A 29 -8.20 11.54 -8.18
C THR A 29 -9.18 11.37 -9.33
N ASP A 30 -8.85 11.89 -10.52
CA ASP A 30 -9.73 11.76 -11.69
C ASP A 30 -9.97 10.30 -12.08
N ASP A 31 -8.97 9.44 -11.89
CA ASP A 31 -8.99 8.04 -12.35
C ASP A 31 -8.88 6.97 -11.26
N LYS A 32 -8.57 7.35 -10.01
CA LYS A 32 -8.32 6.39 -8.94
C LYS A 32 -9.03 6.75 -7.64
N ILE A 33 -9.30 5.72 -6.85
CA ILE A 33 -9.74 5.82 -5.45
C ILE A 33 -8.63 5.24 -4.59
N PHE A 34 -8.17 6.02 -3.61
CA PHE A 34 -7.13 5.61 -2.67
C PHE A 34 -7.73 5.36 -1.30
N ILE A 35 -7.48 4.19 -0.74
CA ILE A 35 -7.89 3.82 0.62
C ILE A 35 -6.66 3.90 1.51
N CYS A 36 -6.74 4.60 2.65
CA CYS A 36 -5.61 4.90 3.52
C CYS A 36 -5.77 4.26 4.90
N PRO A 37 -5.51 2.94 5.04
CA PRO A 37 -5.61 2.28 6.33
C PRO A 37 -4.53 2.77 7.30
N GLN A 38 -4.94 3.25 8.48
CA GLN A 38 -4.08 3.59 9.61
C GLN A 38 -2.94 4.59 9.32
N GLY A 39 -2.96 5.28 8.17
CA GLY A 39 -1.93 6.27 7.84
C GLY A 39 -0.55 5.70 7.48
N HIS A 40 -0.39 4.39 7.45
CA HIS A 40 0.90 3.74 7.18
C HIS A 40 1.05 3.29 5.73
N TYR A 41 -0.04 3.17 5.00
CA TYR A 41 -0.03 2.77 3.60
C TYR A 41 -1.32 3.21 2.93
N PHE A 42 -1.33 3.18 1.61
CA PHE A 42 -2.57 3.30 0.87
C PHE A 42 -2.61 2.29 -0.29
N ILE A 43 -3.83 1.98 -0.70
CA ILE A 43 -4.12 1.10 -1.83
C ILE A 43 -4.92 1.92 -2.84
N ALA A 44 -4.50 1.92 -4.10
CA ALA A 44 -5.20 2.61 -5.17
C ALA A 44 -6.02 1.61 -6.00
N ILE A 45 -7.23 2.00 -6.34
CA ILE A 45 -8.12 1.23 -7.21
C ILE A 45 -8.53 2.12 -8.37
N LEU A 46 -8.40 1.64 -9.59
CA LEU A 46 -8.87 2.37 -10.78
C LEU A 46 -10.39 2.56 -10.69
N LYS A 47 -10.85 3.79 -10.94
CA LYS A 47 -12.29 4.10 -10.90
C LYS A 47 -13.12 3.23 -11.84
N VAL A 48 -12.54 2.87 -12.99
CA VAL A 48 -13.22 1.99 -13.96
C VAL A 48 -13.46 0.58 -13.41
N GLN A 49 -12.70 0.18 -12.40
CA GLN A 49 -12.87 -1.09 -11.70
C GLN A 49 -13.79 -0.98 -10.49
N PHE A 50 -13.99 0.24 -9.99
CA PHE A 50 -14.80 0.49 -8.81
C PHE A 50 -16.25 0.77 -9.24
N TYR A 51 -17.04 -0.29 -9.35
CA TYR A 51 -18.41 -0.24 -9.86
C TYR A 51 -19.47 -0.04 -8.77
N MET A 52 -19.06 0.03 -7.51
CA MET A 52 -19.95 0.20 -6.38
C MET A 52 -20.22 1.67 -6.07
N ASP A 53 -21.31 1.97 -5.40
CA ASP A 53 -21.59 3.30 -4.91
C ASP A 53 -20.65 3.65 -3.76
N LYS A 54 -19.75 4.61 -3.99
CA LYS A 54 -18.75 5.04 -3.01
C LYS A 54 -19.38 5.47 -1.68
N GLU A 55 -20.49 6.17 -1.72
CA GLU A 55 -21.16 6.66 -0.52
C GLU A 55 -21.72 5.53 0.35
N LYS A 56 -22.08 4.41 -0.28
CA LYS A 56 -22.52 3.22 0.43
C LYS A 56 -21.37 2.42 0.99
N VAL A 57 -20.28 2.30 0.23
CA VAL A 57 -19.13 1.49 0.60
C VAL A 57 -18.30 2.17 1.70
N PHE A 58 -18.01 3.45 1.53
CA PHE A 58 -17.27 4.26 2.51
C PHE A 58 -18.20 4.99 3.48
N LYS A 59 -19.13 4.26 4.00
CA LYS A 59 -20.17 4.79 4.90
C LYS A 59 -19.53 5.45 6.13
N ASN A 60 -19.95 6.68 6.43
CA ASN A 60 -19.47 7.47 7.57
C ASN A 60 -18.00 7.91 7.51
N ILE A 61 -17.33 7.75 6.37
CA ILE A 61 -15.96 8.21 6.21
C ILE A 61 -15.92 9.39 5.25
N THR A 62 -15.40 10.53 5.72
CA THR A 62 -15.21 11.72 4.90
C THR A 62 -13.95 11.60 4.07
N PRO A 63 -13.98 11.94 2.76
CA PRO A 63 -12.78 11.97 1.94
C PRO A 63 -11.73 12.91 2.52
N ILE A 64 -10.45 12.51 2.45
CA ILE A 64 -9.32 13.33 2.87
C ILE A 64 -8.59 13.91 1.67
N ASN A 65 -7.79 14.95 1.91
CA ASN A 65 -6.94 15.52 0.85
C ASN A 65 -5.63 14.76 0.79
N GLY A 66 -5.46 13.95 -0.25
CA GLY A 66 -4.27 13.13 -0.45
C GLY A 66 -3.32 13.63 -1.53
N LYS A 67 -3.52 14.84 -2.05
CA LYS A 67 -2.72 15.37 -3.18
C LYS A 67 -1.21 15.42 -2.90
N SER A 68 -0.82 15.64 -1.64
CA SER A 68 0.59 15.69 -1.25
C SER A 68 1.33 14.36 -1.45
N PHE A 69 0.61 13.25 -1.59
CA PHE A 69 1.21 11.93 -1.79
C PHE A 69 1.41 11.57 -3.26
N LEU A 70 0.90 12.36 -4.20
CA LEU A 70 0.76 11.90 -5.59
C LEU A 70 1.92 12.25 -6.53
N ASN A 71 2.76 13.21 -6.17
CA ASN A 71 3.86 13.66 -7.03
C ASN A 71 5.17 13.74 -6.26
N PRO A 72 5.73 12.59 -5.85
CA PRO A 72 7.04 12.59 -5.19
C PRO A 72 8.15 12.88 -6.20
N ASP A 73 9.13 13.69 -5.78
CA ASP A 73 10.29 14.01 -6.57
C ASP A 73 11.45 13.05 -6.29
N ASN A 74 12.34 12.88 -7.28
CA ASN A 74 13.60 12.17 -7.14
C ASN A 74 13.47 10.71 -6.70
N LEU A 75 12.49 10.01 -7.26
CA LEU A 75 12.29 8.60 -6.98
C LEU A 75 13.38 7.73 -7.61
N GLN A 76 13.92 6.82 -6.81
CA GLN A 76 14.86 5.78 -7.25
C GLN A 76 14.22 4.41 -7.09
N MET A 77 14.70 3.45 -7.88
CA MET A 77 14.25 2.06 -7.76
C MET A 77 14.63 1.49 -6.39
N ALA A 78 13.65 0.87 -5.73
CA ALA A 78 13.86 0.05 -4.56
C ALA A 78 13.85 -1.41 -5.03
N THR A 79 14.97 -2.10 -4.85
CA THR A 79 15.14 -3.46 -5.33
C THR A 79 14.89 -4.46 -4.21
N ASP A 80 13.99 -5.40 -4.44
CA ASP A 80 13.74 -6.49 -3.51
C ASP A 80 14.95 -7.42 -3.48
N THR A 81 15.53 -7.63 -2.30
CA THR A 81 16.65 -8.55 -2.12
C THR A 81 16.19 -10.00 -1.94
N HIS A 82 14.88 -10.24 -1.86
CA HIS A 82 14.28 -11.54 -1.55
C HIS A 82 14.68 -12.08 -0.18
N THR A 83 15.19 -11.22 0.69
CA THR A 83 15.53 -11.57 2.07
C THR A 83 14.39 -11.14 3.00
N ILE A 84 13.95 -12.06 3.86
CA ILE A 84 12.93 -11.80 4.86
C ILE A 84 13.59 -11.89 6.23
N VAL A 85 13.40 -10.83 7.04
CA VAL A 85 13.91 -10.76 8.40
C VAL A 85 12.72 -10.93 9.36
N MET A 86 12.88 -11.84 10.32
CA MET A 86 11.88 -12.05 11.37
C MET A 86 12.24 -11.19 12.57
N VAL A 87 11.28 -10.38 13.02
CA VAL A 87 11.45 -9.55 14.22
C VAL A 87 10.43 -9.98 15.26
N ASP A 88 10.91 -10.31 16.45
CA ASP A 88 10.05 -10.68 17.57
C ASP A 88 9.55 -9.41 18.26
N LYS A 89 8.23 -9.23 18.25
CA LYS A 89 7.55 -8.26 19.11
C LYS A 89 6.85 -9.00 20.23
N THR A 90 6.55 -8.29 21.32
CA THR A 90 6.05 -8.85 22.59
C THR A 90 4.90 -9.84 22.47
N LYS A 91 4.10 -9.81 21.41
CA LYS A 91 2.95 -10.69 21.20
C LYS A 91 2.82 -11.27 19.78
N ALA A 92 3.71 -10.90 18.87
CA ALA A 92 3.63 -11.37 17.49
C ALA A 92 4.99 -11.26 16.81
N LYS A 93 5.19 -12.10 15.81
CA LYS A 93 6.37 -12.01 14.95
C LYS A 93 6.03 -11.12 13.76
N MET A 94 6.93 -10.20 13.43
CA MET A 94 6.81 -9.35 12.27
C MET A 94 7.80 -9.83 11.20
N LYS A 95 7.31 -10.01 9.97
CA LYS A 95 8.16 -10.35 8.82
C LYS A 95 8.46 -9.08 8.04
N LEU A 96 9.74 -8.76 7.89
CA LEU A 96 10.20 -7.62 7.14
C LEU A 96 10.87 -8.06 5.86
N HIS A 97 10.43 -7.49 4.74
CA HIS A 97 11.07 -7.70 3.44
C HIS A 97 12.16 -6.64 3.26
N LYS A 98 13.36 -7.09 2.97
CA LYS A 98 14.53 -6.24 2.80
C LYS A 98 14.63 -5.77 1.36
N PHE A 99 14.68 -4.44 1.19
CA PHE A 99 14.88 -3.79 -0.11
C PHE A 99 16.14 -2.90 -0.04
N VAL A 100 16.66 -2.56 -1.19
CA VAL A 100 17.80 -1.64 -1.30
C VAL A 100 17.44 -0.48 -2.23
N ILE A 101 17.67 0.74 -1.75
CA ILE A 101 17.58 1.97 -2.56
C ILE A 101 18.96 2.60 -2.57
N GLY A 102 19.63 2.63 -3.73
CA GLY A 102 21.01 3.11 -3.79
C GLY A 102 21.88 2.35 -2.79
N ASP A 103 22.46 3.05 -1.82
CA ASP A 103 23.30 2.45 -0.78
C ASP A 103 22.53 2.18 0.52
N GLU A 104 21.25 2.49 0.57
CA GLU A 104 20.44 2.31 1.77
C GLU A 104 19.65 1.02 1.76
N VAL A 105 19.58 0.38 2.93
CA VAL A 105 18.72 -0.77 3.18
C VAL A 105 17.42 -0.28 3.80
N ILE A 106 16.31 -0.76 3.28
CA ILE A 106 14.99 -0.47 3.83
C ILE A 106 14.26 -1.76 4.13
N PHE A 107 13.32 -1.70 5.09
CA PHE A 107 12.51 -2.83 5.47
C PHE A 107 11.03 -2.47 5.34
N LEU A 108 10.28 -3.34 4.66
CA LEU A 108 8.85 -3.17 4.48
C LEU A 108 8.11 -4.32 5.18
N ASP A 109 7.10 -3.97 5.98
CA ASP A 109 6.30 -4.96 6.71
C ASP A 109 5.45 -5.78 5.74
N GLU A 110 5.55 -7.10 5.81
CA GLU A 110 4.77 -8.02 4.98
C GLU A 110 3.27 -7.76 5.07
N ASN A 111 2.77 -7.35 6.24
CA ASN A 111 1.36 -7.03 6.41
C ASN A 111 0.88 -5.86 5.54
N ASN A 112 1.78 -4.93 5.22
CA ASN A 112 1.47 -3.82 4.33
C ASN A 112 1.63 -4.20 2.86
N LEU A 113 2.42 -5.22 2.57
CA LEU A 113 2.70 -5.67 1.20
C LEU A 113 1.68 -6.67 0.66
N LYS A 114 0.86 -7.26 1.52
CA LYS A 114 -0.09 -8.32 1.14
C LYS A 114 -1.13 -7.90 0.09
N TYR A 115 -1.32 -6.60 -0.10
CA TYR A 115 -2.27 -6.05 -1.07
C TYR A 115 -1.69 -5.88 -2.48
N PHE A 116 -0.41 -6.16 -2.64
CA PHE A 116 0.32 -5.91 -3.89
C PHE A 116 0.94 -7.19 -4.40
N ASP A 117 1.09 -7.28 -5.72
CA ASP A 117 1.83 -8.38 -6.33
C ASP A 117 3.32 -8.02 -6.34
N LEU A 118 4.10 -8.69 -5.49
CA LEU A 118 5.53 -8.38 -5.34
C LEU A 118 6.34 -8.66 -6.60
N GLU A 119 5.93 -9.66 -7.38
CA GLU A 119 6.67 -10.02 -8.60
C GLU A 119 6.41 -9.05 -9.75
N ASP A 120 5.18 -8.58 -9.88
CA ASP A 120 4.77 -7.70 -10.98
C ASP A 120 4.79 -6.21 -10.62
N SER A 121 5.17 -5.88 -9.40
CA SER A 121 5.20 -4.50 -8.93
C SER A 121 6.60 -3.91 -8.99
N THR A 122 6.67 -2.61 -9.26
CA THR A 122 7.88 -1.80 -9.18
C THR A 122 7.80 -0.93 -7.93
N PHE A 123 8.85 -0.92 -7.12
CA PHE A 123 8.95 -0.15 -5.90
C PHE A 123 9.90 1.02 -6.12
N LYS A 124 9.50 2.22 -5.73
CA LYS A 124 10.32 3.43 -5.87
C LYS A 124 10.25 4.28 -4.60
N GLY A 125 11.38 4.88 -4.25
CA GLY A 125 11.46 5.75 -3.10
C GLY A 125 12.61 6.73 -3.18
N THR A 126 12.78 7.55 -2.14
CA THR A 126 13.86 8.53 -2.06
C THR A 126 14.93 8.12 -1.05
N ASN A 127 14.54 7.55 0.07
CA ASN A 127 15.42 7.08 1.13
C ASN A 127 14.70 6.11 2.06
N GLY A 128 15.38 5.65 3.10
CA GLY A 128 14.83 4.67 4.04
C GLY A 128 13.81 5.20 5.05
N LYS A 129 13.50 6.50 5.03
CA LYS A 129 12.56 7.12 5.97
C LYS A 129 11.28 7.61 5.30
N ASN A 130 11.32 7.86 4.00
CA ASN A 130 10.19 8.36 3.24
C ASN A 130 9.34 7.23 2.66
N PRO A 131 8.09 7.50 2.29
CA PRO A 131 7.21 6.48 1.72
C PRO A 131 7.81 5.81 0.49
N ILE A 132 7.53 4.53 0.35
CA ILE A 132 7.86 3.74 -0.85
C ILE A 132 6.60 3.65 -1.69
N TYR A 133 6.71 4.07 -2.94
CA TYR A 133 5.61 4.07 -3.90
C TYR A 133 5.64 2.79 -4.73
N ILE A 134 4.47 2.21 -4.92
CA ILE A 134 4.33 0.93 -5.60
C ILE A 134 3.58 1.14 -6.90
N TYR A 135 4.18 0.67 -7.99
CA TYR A 135 3.64 0.79 -9.34
C TYR A 135 3.42 -0.59 -9.94
N GLU A 136 2.35 -0.72 -10.70
CA GLU A 136 2.04 -1.91 -11.48
C GLU A 136 1.71 -1.44 -12.90
N ASN A 137 2.43 -1.92 -13.91
CA ASN A 137 2.30 -1.45 -15.30
C ASN A 137 2.38 0.08 -15.41
N GLU A 138 3.34 0.70 -14.72
CA GLU A 138 3.56 2.15 -14.67
C GLU A 138 2.44 2.95 -14.00
N GLU A 139 1.43 2.27 -13.46
CA GLU A 139 0.35 2.89 -12.69
C GLU A 139 0.64 2.85 -11.19
N LEU A 140 0.46 3.97 -10.52
CA LEU A 140 0.58 4.02 -9.06
C LEU A 140 -0.56 3.23 -8.42
N VAL A 141 -0.21 2.17 -7.70
CA VAL A 141 -1.19 1.29 -7.07
C VAL A 141 -1.15 1.33 -5.55
N GLY A 142 -0.15 1.96 -4.98
CA GLY A 142 -0.09 2.07 -3.53
C GLY A 142 1.14 2.77 -3.02
N MET A 143 1.20 2.86 -1.71
CA MET A 143 2.32 3.43 -0.97
C MET A 143 2.42 2.71 0.37
N VAL A 144 3.63 2.49 0.83
CA VAL A 144 3.89 1.93 2.16
C VAL A 144 4.99 2.73 2.85
N LEU A 145 4.90 2.84 4.17
CA LEU A 145 5.97 3.46 4.96
C LEU A 145 6.97 2.38 5.39
N PRO A 146 8.29 2.66 5.27
CA PRO A 146 9.32 1.75 5.76
C PRO A 146 9.25 1.59 7.28
N VAL A 147 9.65 0.41 7.75
CA VAL A 147 9.83 0.14 9.18
C VAL A 147 11.28 0.41 9.53
N ILE A 148 11.50 1.14 10.61
CA ILE A 148 12.86 1.38 11.11
C ILE A 148 13.31 0.12 11.82
N HIS A 149 14.33 -0.53 11.26
CA HIS A 149 14.94 -1.73 11.83
C HIS A 149 16.45 -1.69 11.59
N LYS A 150 17.22 -1.91 12.64
CA LYS A 150 18.67 -2.01 12.51
C LYS A 150 19.05 -3.48 12.42
N GLU A 151 19.80 -3.83 11.38
CA GLU A 151 20.42 -5.14 11.31
C GLU A 151 21.50 -5.24 12.38
N GLU A 152 21.45 -6.30 13.18
CA GLU A 152 22.54 -6.61 14.09
C GLU A 152 23.68 -7.23 13.27
N GLU A 153 24.87 -6.70 13.45
CA GLU A 153 26.08 -7.28 12.85
C GLU A 153 26.47 -8.60 13.55
#